data_f60ca32cc5a95c94fb1abe6b6b93df0f
#
_entry.id   f60ca32cc5a95c94fb1abe6b6b93df0f
#
_cell.length_a   1.000
_cell.length_b   1.000
_cell.length_c   1.000
_cell.angle_alpha   90.00
_cell.angle_beta   90.00
_cell.angle_gamma   90.00
#
_symmetry.space_group_name_H-M   'P 1'
#
loop_
_entity.id
_entity.type
_entity.pdbx_description
1 polymer ?
#
loop_
_entity_poly.entity_id
_entity_poly.type
_entity_poly.pdbx_seq_one_letter_code
_entity_poly.pdbx_strand_id
1 'polypeptide(L)'
;LHQEHVVSLESKPANVEGTGEYTIRDLVRNALRMRPDRIVVGECRGGEALDMVQAMNTGHDGSMTTIHANSATEVIQRLELLMLMGAELPITSIHRQIASAIHLIVHIDRLPNGKRVIGQISEVAGLHPQTHEVIIADIFNRRSGDNLDPTGYMPSFLDSLVTKDLLDVKFLYGHWDKAATD
;
A
#
# COMPACT_ATOMS: atom_id res chain seq x y z
N LEU A 1 10.32 -10.18 10.40
CA LEU A 1 10.60 -10.68 9.04
C LEU A 1 11.67 -11.77 9.14
N HIS A 2 11.44 -12.90 8.47
CA HIS A 2 12.40 -14.00 8.39
C HIS A 2 13.03 -14.03 7.00
N GLN A 3 13.99 -13.15 6.77
CA GLN A 3 14.78 -13.04 5.54
C GLN A 3 16.27 -13.14 5.92
N GLU A 4 17.13 -13.56 4.98
CA GLU A 4 18.56 -13.69 5.23
C GLU A 4 19.24 -12.36 5.61
N HIS A 5 18.77 -11.26 5.02
CA HIS A 5 19.29 -9.93 5.27
C HIS A 5 18.18 -8.97 5.65
N VAL A 6 18.01 -8.71 6.94
CA VAL A 6 17.07 -7.74 7.50
C VAL A 6 17.82 -6.81 8.46
N VAL A 7 17.66 -5.51 8.23
CA VAL A 7 18.12 -4.48 9.17
C VAL A 7 16.89 -3.87 9.82
N SER A 8 16.78 -4.02 11.14
CA SER A 8 15.70 -3.43 11.93
C SER A 8 16.14 -2.10 12.51
N LEU A 9 15.34 -1.07 12.31
CA LEU A 9 15.54 0.27 12.84
C LEU A 9 14.36 0.62 13.74
N GLU A 10 14.62 1.26 14.88
CA GLU A 10 13.59 1.68 15.82
C GLU A 10 13.68 3.19 16.03
N SER A 11 12.50 3.85 16.06
CA SER A 11 12.42 5.25 16.42
C SER A 11 12.72 5.43 17.91
N LYS A 12 13.33 6.56 18.24
CA LYS A 12 13.67 6.92 19.60
C LYS A 12 13.01 8.25 19.93
N PRO A 13 12.14 8.32 20.96
CA PRO A 13 11.62 9.59 21.41
C PRO A 13 12.74 10.47 22.00
N ALA A 14 12.50 11.78 22.02
CA ALA A 14 13.38 12.72 22.69
C ALA A 14 13.54 12.36 24.19
N ASN A 15 14.70 12.63 24.73
CA ASN A 15 14.95 12.49 26.17
C ASN A 15 14.23 13.58 26.97
N VAL A 16 14.39 13.58 28.31
CA VAL A 16 13.75 14.55 29.21
C VAL A 16 14.18 16.01 28.92
N GLU A 17 15.33 16.18 28.26
CA GLU A 17 15.88 17.48 27.85
C GLU A 17 15.41 17.90 26.45
N GLY A 18 14.56 17.11 25.79
CA GLY A 18 14.06 17.36 24.44
C GLY A 18 15.05 17.10 23.31
N THR A 19 16.11 16.32 23.59
CA THR A 19 17.18 16.02 22.63
C THR A 19 17.29 14.52 22.32
N GLY A 20 18.00 14.16 21.23
CA GLY A 20 18.30 12.77 20.89
C GLY A 20 17.13 12.00 20.30
N GLU A 21 16.13 12.70 19.75
CA GLU A 21 15.04 12.08 19.00
C GLU A 21 15.53 11.52 17.66
N TYR A 22 15.01 10.34 17.30
CA TYR A 22 15.08 9.77 15.96
C TYR A 22 13.68 9.40 15.50
N THR A 23 13.14 10.16 14.56
CA THR A 23 11.80 9.95 14.02
C THR A 23 11.77 8.82 13.00
N ILE A 24 10.58 8.27 12.70
CA ILE A 24 10.41 7.32 11.59
C ILE A 24 10.89 7.95 10.27
N ARG A 25 10.66 9.24 10.09
CA ARG A 25 11.13 10.00 8.91
C ARG A 25 12.66 9.95 8.77
N ASP A 26 13.38 10.16 9.86
CA ASP A 26 14.85 10.07 9.87
C ASP A 26 15.33 8.67 9.53
N LEU A 27 14.63 7.64 10.05
CA LEU A 27 14.95 6.25 9.78
C LEU A 27 14.71 5.87 8.33
N VAL A 28 13.61 6.30 7.70
CA VAL A 28 13.35 6.08 6.27
C VAL A 28 14.42 6.73 5.41
N ARG A 29 14.79 7.98 5.69
CA ARG A 29 15.87 8.69 4.98
C ARG A 29 17.22 8.02 5.15
N ASN A 30 17.49 7.48 6.33
CA ASN A 30 18.74 6.74 6.57
C ASN A 30 18.74 5.38 5.87
N ALA A 31 17.60 4.66 5.90
CA ALA A 31 17.44 3.38 5.20
C ALA A 31 17.73 3.51 3.70
N LEU A 32 17.30 4.57 3.04
CA LEU A 32 17.59 4.84 1.62
C LEU A 32 19.10 4.90 1.29
N ARG A 33 19.94 5.26 2.27
CA ARG A 33 21.40 5.29 2.11
C ARG A 33 22.05 3.92 2.29
N MET A 34 21.31 2.95 2.81
CA MET A 34 21.76 1.57 3.04
C MET A 34 21.58 0.68 1.81
N ARG A 35 21.04 1.22 0.70
CA ARG A 35 20.70 0.50 -0.55
C ARG A 35 19.79 -0.70 -0.29
N PRO A 36 18.63 -0.52 0.34
CA PRO A 36 17.71 -1.61 0.56
C PRO A 36 17.01 -2.01 -0.75
N ASP A 37 16.69 -3.29 -0.92
CA ASP A 37 15.79 -3.73 -1.99
C ASP A 37 14.36 -3.29 -1.68
N ARG A 38 13.96 -3.35 -0.40
CA ARG A 38 12.63 -2.99 0.09
C ARG A 38 12.69 -2.28 1.42
N ILE A 39 11.80 -1.34 1.61
CA ILE A 39 11.62 -0.65 2.89
C ILE A 39 10.25 -1.06 3.44
N VAL A 40 10.23 -1.55 4.67
CA VAL A 40 8.99 -1.88 5.39
C VAL A 40 8.86 -0.93 6.56
N VAL A 41 7.88 -0.03 6.48
CA VAL A 41 7.52 0.87 7.58
C VAL A 41 6.36 0.26 8.34
N GLY A 42 6.52 0.07 9.65
CA GLY A 42 5.48 -0.56 10.48
C GLY A 42 4.14 0.15 10.37
N GLU A 43 4.16 1.50 10.37
CA GLU A 43 3.00 2.34 10.06
C GLU A 43 3.43 3.76 9.70
N CYS A 44 2.63 4.44 8.88
CA CYS A 44 2.73 5.88 8.63
C CYS A 44 1.66 6.63 9.44
N ARG A 45 2.09 7.59 10.24
CA ARG A 45 1.23 8.45 11.08
C ARG A 45 1.43 9.95 10.85
N GLY A 46 2.46 10.32 10.10
CA GLY A 46 2.87 11.71 9.87
C GLY A 46 3.59 11.89 8.55
N GLY A 47 4.45 12.93 8.49
CA GLY A 47 5.15 13.35 7.28
C GLY A 47 6.12 12.33 6.67
N GLU A 48 6.46 11.25 7.38
CA GLU A 48 7.22 10.11 6.84
C GLU A 48 6.53 9.44 5.66
N ALA A 49 5.20 9.57 5.55
CA ALA A 49 4.45 9.06 4.41
C ALA A 49 4.95 9.66 3.08
N LEU A 50 5.35 10.92 3.06
CA LEU A 50 5.94 11.55 1.88
C LEU A 50 7.28 10.90 1.51
N ASP A 51 8.18 10.72 2.47
CA ASP A 51 9.50 10.12 2.23
C ASP A 51 9.34 8.64 1.79
N MET A 52 8.35 7.92 2.35
CA MET A 52 8.04 6.54 1.97
C MET A 52 7.50 6.44 0.54
N VAL A 53 6.55 7.29 0.15
CA VAL A 53 6.00 7.33 -1.22
C VAL A 53 7.10 7.71 -2.23
N GLN A 54 7.98 8.65 -1.87
CA GLN A 54 9.14 9.00 -2.70
C GLN A 54 10.11 7.83 -2.85
N ALA A 55 10.36 7.08 -1.78
CA ALA A 55 11.20 5.88 -1.83
C ALA A 55 10.63 4.83 -2.79
N MET A 56 9.31 4.56 -2.71
CA MET A 56 8.60 3.65 -3.60
C MET A 56 8.70 4.08 -5.07
N ASN A 57 8.70 5.40 -5.35
CA ASN A 57 8.83 5.96 -6.70
C ASN A 57 10.27 5.97 -7.24
N THR A 58 11.28 5.64 -6.42
CA THR A 58 12.70 5.74 -6.79
C THR A 58 13.44 4.41 -6.77
N GLY A 59 12.76 3.32 -7.15
CA GLY A 59 13.39 2.01 -7.37
C GLY A 59 13.44 1.10 -6.14
N HIS A 60 12.56 1.33 -5.15
CA HIS A 60 12.40 0.45 -4.00
C HIS A 60 11.07 -0.31 -4.11
N ASP A 61 10.86 -0.99 -5.26
CA ASP A 61 9.64 -1.74 -5.56
C ASP A 61 9.37 -2.84 -4.53
N GLY A 62 8.08 -3.00 -4.18
CA GLY A 62 7.67 -3.96 -3.16
C GLY A 62 7.88 -3.49 -1.73
N SER A 63 8.20 -2.21 -1.52
CA SER A 63 8.15 -1.57 -0.20
C SER A 63 6.71 -1.55 0.32
N MET A 64 6.55 -1.59 1.64
CA MET A 64 5.24 -1.75 2.30
C MET A 64 5.13 -0.85 3.52
N THR A 65 3.90 -0.42 3.80
CA THR A 65 3.56 0.24 5.07
C THR A 65 2.14 -0.11 5.47
N THR A 66 1.75 0.21 6.71
CA THR A 66 0.36 0.18 7.15
C THR A 66 -0.14 1.59 7.42
N ILE A 67 -1.43 1.80 7.22
CA ILE A 67 -2.11 3.06 7.48
C ILE A 67 -3.48 2.75 8.08
N HIS A 68 -3.87 3.48 9.11
CA HIS A 68 -5.19 3.35 9.69
C HIS A 68 -6.23 4.10 8.85
N ALA A 69 -7.15 3.35 8.24
CA ALA A 69 -8.29 3.83 7.47
C ALA A 69 -9.42 2.80 7.53
N ASN A 70 -10.68 3.21 7.25
CA ASN A 70 -11.83 2.32 7.30
C ASN A 70 -12.17 1.70 5.93
N SER A 71 -11.50 2.12 4.86
CA SER A 71 -11.66 1.58 3.52
C SER A 71 -10.44 1.88 2.65
N ALA A 72 -10.31 1.21 1.49
CA ALA A 72 -9.25 1.49 0.53
C ALA A 72 -9.28 2.94 0.02
N THR A 73 -10.47 3.52 -0.18
CA THR A 73 -10.63 4.91 -0.60
C THR A 73 -10.15 5.88 0.48
N GLU A 74 -10.46 5.63 1.74
CA GLU A 74 -9.98 6.46 2.85
C GLU A 74 -8.46 6.41 3.03
N VAL A 75 -7.79 5.31 2.61
CA VAL A 75 -6.32 5.25 2.60
C VAL A 75 -5.73 6.38 1.76
N ILE A 76 -6.30 6.69 0.59
CA ILE A 76 -5.80 7.77 -0.27
C ILE A 76 -5.94 9.12 0.42
N GLN A 77 -7.11 9.42 0.96
CA GLN A 77 -7.35 10.67 1.70
C GLN A 77 -6.42 10.79 2.92
N ARG A 78 -6.18 9.68 3.59
CA ARG A 78 -5.27 9.65 4.73
C ARG A 78 -3.81 9.88 4.30
N LEU A 79 -3.37 9.27 3.19
CA LEU A 79 -2.05 9.51 2.61
C LEU A 79 -1.85 10.97 2.21
N GLU A 80 -2.85 11.59 1.55
CA GLU A 80 -2.82 13.02 1.21
C GLU A 80 -2.52 13.88 2.44
N LEU A 81 -3.29 13.67 3.51
CA LEU A 81 -3.11 14.41 4.75
C LEU A 81 -1.72 14.20 5.36
N LEU A 82 -1.25 12.94 5.42
CA LEU A 82 0.06 12.61 5.98
C LEU A 82 1.20 13.19 5.13
N MET A 83 1.08 13.15 3.81
CA MET A 83 2.09 13.72 2.91
C MET A 83 2.17 15.26 3.05
N LEU A 84 1.03 15.94 3.22
CA LEU A 84 0.99 17.39 3.50
C LEU A 84 1.63 17.75 4.84
N MET A 85 1.63 16.87 5.83
CA MET A 85 2.41 17.07 7.06
C MET A 85 3.94 17.03 6.79
N GLY A 86 4.36 16.38 5.71
CA GLY A 86 5.77 16.28 5.31
C GLY A 86 6.29 17.47 4.54
N ALA A 87 5.47 18.05 3.67
CA ALA A 87 5.76 19.26 2.89
C ALA A 87 4.47 19.82 2.27
N GLU A 88 4.46 21.14 2.02
CA GLU A 88 3.41 21.79 1.23
C GLU A 88 3.58 21.41 -0.26
N LEU A 89 2.63 20.65 -0.77
CA LEU A 89 2.60 20.20 -2.16
C LEU A 89 1.21 20.42 -2.76
N PRO A 90 1.10 20.70 -4.06
CA PRO A 90 -0.18 20.69 -4.75
C PRO A 90 -0.82 19.31 -4.67
N ILE A 91 -2.13 19.23 -4.40
CA ILE A 91 -2.87 17.94 -4.30
C ILE A 91 -2.68 17.07 -5.54
N THR A 92 -2.70 17.68 -6.73
CA THR A 92 -2.47 16.96 -7.99
C THR A 92 -1.08 16.31 -8.06
N SER A 93 -0.06 16.90 -7.43
CA SER A 93 1.28 16.30 -7.33
C SER A 93 1.29 15.16 -6.34
N ILE A 94 0.57 15.26 -5.24
CA ILE A 94 0.39 14.17 -4.26
C ILE A 94 -0.31 13.00 -4.92
N HIS A 95 -1.43 13.21 -5.62
CA HIS A 95 -2.17 12.16 -6.33
C HIS A 95 -1.27 11.43 -7.34
N ARG A 96 -0.47 12.18 -8.12
CA ARG A 96 0.49 11.57 -9.06
C ARG A 96 1.50 10.68 -8.36
N GLN A 97 2.06 11.15 -7.25
CA GLN A 97 3.03 10.37 -6.48
C GLN A 97 2.41 9.11 -5.89
N ILE A 98 1.20 9.20 -5.33
CA ILE A 98 0.46 8.05 -4.79
C ILE A 98 0.17 7.04 -5.89
N ALA A 99 -0.43 7.48 -7.02
CA ALA A 99 -0.81 6.60 -8.12
C ALA A 99 0.39 5.92 -8.80
N SER A 100 1.58 6.52 -8.72
CA SER A 100 2.81 5.91 -9.24
C SER A 100 3.48 4.94 -8.25
N ALA A 101 3.34 5.19 -6.94
CA ALA A 101 4.04 4.45 -5.90
C ALA A 101 3.26 3.25 -5.36
N ILE A 102 1.96 3.40 -5.21
CA ILE A 102 1.09 2.40 -4.57
C ILE A 102 0.40 1.58 -5.66
N HIS A 103 0.58 0.27 -5.61
CA HIS A 103 -0.03 -0.66 -6.56
C HIS A 103 -1.23 -1.38 -5.95
N LEU A 104 -1.13 -1.78 -4.69
CA LEU A 104 -2.16 -2.56 -4.00
C LEU A 104 -2.46 -2.00 -2.62
N ILE A 105 -3.73 -2.03 -2.27
CA ILE A 105 -4.24 -1.76 -0.92
C ILE A 105 -4.93 -3.03 -0.44
N VAL A 106 -4.48 -3.55 0.70
CA VAL A 106 -5.11 -4.69 1.38
C VAL A 106 -5.77 -4.18 2.66
N HIS A 107 -7.09 -4.15 2.66
CA HIS A 107 -7.87 -3.71 3.82
C HIS A 107 -8.18 -4.89 4.74
N ILE A 108 -7.93 -4.70 6.03
CA ILE A 108 -8.15 -5.72 7.06
C ILE A 108 -9.28 -5.26 7.97
N ASP A 109 -10.35 -6.06 8.02
CA ASP A 109 -11.48 -5.86 8.90
C ASP A 109 -11.32 -6.61 10.22
N ARG A 110 -11.92 -6.05 11.26
CA ARG A 110 -12.10 -6.74 12.53
C ARG A 110 -13.57 -7.13 12.70
N LEU A 111 -13.83 -8.43 12.64
CA LEU A 111 -15.18 -8.97 12.84
C LEU A 111 -15.67 -8.79 14.30
N PRO A 112 -17.01 -8.86 14.55
CA PRO A 112 -17.57 -8.74 15.90
C PRO A 112 -17.02 -9.75 16.90
N ASN A 113 -16.60 -10.94 16.44
CA ASN A 113 -15.95 -11.97 17.23
C ASN A 113 -14.47 -11.68 17.54
N GLY A 114 -13.94 -10.52 17.09
CA GLY A 114 -12.56 -10.11 17.28
C GLY A 114 -11.56 -10.64 16.25
N LYS A 115 -11.95 -11.57 15.37
CA LYS A 115 -11.10 -12.11 14.30
C LYS A 115 -10.76 -11.01 13.28
N ARG A 116 -9.48 -10.94 12.87
CA ARG A 116 -9.06 -10.11 11.75
C ARG A 116 -9.11 -10.91 10.47
N VAL A 117 -9.66 -10.30 9.43
CA VAL A 117 -9.85 -10.91 8.11
C VAL A 117 -9.51 -9.90 7.03
N ILE A 118 -9.09 -10.38 5.87
CA ILE A 118 -9.00 -9.51 4.69
C ILE A 118 -10.42 -9.21 4.23
N GLY A 119 -10.79 -7.95 4.25
CA GLY A 119 -12.11 -7.46 3.82
C GLY A 119 -12.11 -7.06 2.35
N GLN A 120 -11.00 -6.50 1.86
CA GLN A 120 -10.91 -5.94 0.52
C GLN A 120 -9.47 -5.98 0.01
N ILE A 121 -9.30 -6.26 -1.28
CA ILE A 121 -8.04 -6.08 -2.00
C ILE A 121 -8.33 -5.22 -3.21
N SER A 122 -7.63 -4.09 -3.32
CA SER A 122 -7.86 -3.10 -4.37
C SER A 122 -6.57 -2.72 -5.07
N GLU A 123 -6.64 -2.48 -6.37
CA GLU A 123 -5.57 -1.87 -7.16
C GLU A 123 -5.71 -0.35 -7.15
N VAL A 124 -4.60 0.35 -7.08
CA VAL A 124 -4.52 1.76 -7.47
C VAL A 124 -4.36 1.80 -8.98
N ALA A 125 -5.47 2.02 -9.69
CA ALA A 125 -5.58 1.86 -11.15
C ALA A 125 -5.10 3.11 -11.93
N GLY A 126 -4.53 4.11 -11.26
CA GLY A 126 -4.02 5.33 -11.87
C GLY A 126 -4.79 6.58 -11.47
N LEU A 127 -4.86 7.54 -12.38
CA LEU A 127 -5.52 8.84 -12.17
C LEU A 127 -6.70 9.04 -13.11
N HIS A 128 -7.75 9.65 -12.59
CA HIS A 128 -8.87 10.10 -13.42
C HIS A 128 -8.39 11.18 -14.40
N PRO A 129 -8.67 11.05 -15.72
CA PRO A 129 -8.07 11.89 -16.74
C PRO A 129 -8.45 13.37 -16.64
N GLN A 130 -9.59 13.69 -16.05
CA GLN A 130 -10.12 15.05 -15.93
C GLN A 130 -9.92 15.65 -14.54
N THR A 131 -10.19 14.88 -13.46
CA THR A 131 -10.13 15.37 -12.08
C THR A 131 -8.76 15.17 -11.45
N HIS A 132 -7.91 14.31 -12.01
CA HIS A 132 -6.63 13.87 -11.46
C HIS A 132 -6.73 13.21 -10.07
N GLU A 133 -7.91 12.75 -9.70
CA GLU A 133 -8.11 11.94 -8.51
C GLU A 133 -7.58 10.53 -8.70
N VAL A 134 -7.13 9.90 -7.62
CA VAL A 134 -6.63 8.52 -7.65
C VAL A 134 -7.80 7.56 -7.84
N ILE A 135 -7.72 6.69 -8.86
CA ILE A 135 -8.71 5.65 -9.13
C ILE A 135 -8.32 4.40 -8.36
N ILE A 136 -9.28 3.85 -7.62
CA ILE A 136 -9.17 2.56 -6.95
C ILE A 136 -10.16 1.59 -7.58
N ALA A 137 -9.68 0.39 -7.89
CA ALA A 137 -10.48 -0.68 -8.44
C ALA A 137 -10.38 -1.93 -7.55
N ASP A 138 -11.51 -2.41 -7.07
CA ASP A 138 -11.56 -3.58 -6.20
C ASP A 138 -11.34 -4.86 -7.00
N ILE A 139 -10.35 -5.65 -6.59
CA ILE A 139 -10.06 -6.96 -7.18
C ILE A 139 -10.89 -8.02 -6.44
N PHE A 140 -10.89 -7.94 -5.11
CA PHE A 140 -11.62 -8.84 -4.23
C PHE A 140 -12.34 -8.04 -3.14
N ASN A 141 -13.56 -8.46 -2.84
CA ASN A 141 -14.36 -7.92 -1.75
C ASN A 141 -15.01 -9.05 -0.94
N ARG A 142 -15.07 -8.86 0.37
CA ARG A 142 -15.88 -9.70 1.24
C ARG A 142 -17.31 -9.17 1.24
N ARG A 143 -18.23 -9.87 0.56
CA ARG A 143 -19.65 -9.50 0.50
C ARG A 143 -20.49 -10.12 1.62
N SER A 144 -20.24 -11.41 1.92
CA SER A 144 -20.92 -12.12 3.00
C SER A 144 -20.11 -13.37 3.40
N GLY A 145 -20.19 -13.76 4.68
CA GLY A 145 -19.52 -14.97 5.16
C GLY A 145 -18.00 -14.83 5.30
N ASP A 146 -17.30 -15.96 5.20
CA ASP A 146 -15.84 -16.04 5.43
C ASP A 146 -15.01 -15.93 4.15
N ASN A 147 -15.65 -15.87 2.97
CA ASN A 147 -14.97 -15.86 1.68
C ASN A 147 -14.69 -14.43 1.20
N LEU A 148 -13.57 -14.30 0.54
CA LEU A 148 -13.19 -13.12 -0.23
C LEU A 148 -13.54 -13.39 -1.70
N ASP A 149 -14.54 -12.69 -2.22
CA ASP A 149 -15.08 -12.94 -3.56
C ASP A 149 -14.42 -12.04 -4.60
N PRO A 150 -14.10 -12.54 -5.81
CA PRO A 150 -13.61 -11.72 -6.90
C PRO A 150 -14.71 -10.79 -7.39
N THR A 151 -14.33 -9.55 -7.75
CA THR A 151 -15.28 -8.54 -8.26
C THR A 151 -15.55 -8.68 -9.76
N GLY A 152 -14.66 -9.35 -10.47
CA GLY A 152 -14.63 -9.38 -11.94
C GLY A 152 -13.68 -8.34 -12.55
N TYR A 153 -13.11 -7.47 -11.74
CA TYR A 153 -12.08 -6.54 -12.22
C TYR A 153 -10.77 -7.28 -12.50
N MET A 154 -10.20 -7.03 -13.69
CA MET A 154 -8.92 -7.61 -14.11
C MET A 154 -7.80 -6.60 -13.80
N PRO A 155 -6.92 -6.89 -12.84
CA PRO A 155 -5.83 -5.99 -12.48
C PRO A 155 -4.86 -5.75 -13.62
N SER A 156 -4.37 -4.52 -13.75
CA SER A 156 -3.48 -4.11 -14.84
C SER A 156 -2.11 -4.80 -14.81
N PHE A 157 -1.67 -5.29 -13.64
CA PHE A 157 -0.38 -5.97 -13.46
C PHE A 157 -0.40 -7.45 -13.88
N LEU A 158 -1.56 -8.03 -14.20
CA LEU A 158 -1.66 -9.47 -14.56
C LEU A 158 -0.83 -9.83 -15.78
N ASP A 159 -0.84 -9.00 -16.82
CA ASP A 159 -0.03 -9.23 -18.02
C ASP A 159 1.47 -9.33 -17.70
N SER A 160 1.93 -8.52 -16.75
CA SER A 160 3.32 -8.58 -16.28
C SER A 160 3.63 -9.88 -15.54
N LEU A 161 2.69 -10.42 -14.76
CA LEU A 161 2.87 -11.69 -14.05
C LEU A 161 2.91 -12.86 -15.02
N VAL A 162 2.04 -12.85 -16.02
CA VAL A 162 2.03 -13.88 -17.09
C VAL A 162 3.31 -13.84 -17.91
N THR A 163 3.75 -12.66 -18.34
CA THR A 163 4.97 -12.48 -19.13
C THR A 163 6.23 -12.94 -18.39
N LYS A 164 6.23 -12.83 -17.05
CA LYS A 164 7.34 -13.26 -16.19
C LYS A 164 7.23 -14.72 -15.73
N ASP A 165 6.32 -15.52 -16.29
CA ASP A 165 6.01 -16.90 -15.85
C ASP A 165 5.71 -17.04 -14.34
N LEU A 166 5.21 -15.96 -13.71
CA LEU A 166 4.82 -15.96 -12.30
C LEU A 166 3.36 -16.39 -12.10
N LEU A 167 2.56 -16.39 -13.16
CA LEU A 167 1.15 -16.76 -13.14
C LEU A 167 0.80 -17.55 -14.39
N ASP A 168 0.28 -18.79 -14.21
CA ASP A 168 -0.27 -19.58 -15.31
C ASP A 168 -1.67 -19.03 -15.67
N VAL A 169 -1.82 -18.65 -16.95
CA VAL A 169 -3.09 -18.15 -17.49
C VAL A 169 -4.24 -19.17 -17.30
N LYS A 170 -3.95 -20.47 -17.33
CA LYS A 170 -4.94 -21.53 -17.06
C LYS A 170 -5.51 -21.46 -15.66
N PHE A 171 -4.73 -20.98 -14.69
CA PHE A 171 -5.20 -20.80 -13.32
C PHE A 171 -6.25 -19.70 -13.23
N LEU A 172 -6.12 -18.63 -13.99
CA LEU A 172 -7.09 -17.55 -14.07
C LEU A 172 -8.42 -18.01 -14.66
N TYR A 173 -8.37 -18.70 -15.78
CA TYR A 173 -9.59 -19.17 -16.47
C TYR A 173 -10.27 -20.35 -15.75
N GLY A 174 -9.52 -21.24 -15.12
CA GLY A 174 -10.08 -22.41 -14.42
C GLY A 174 -10.89 -22.10 -13.16
N HIS A 175 -10.81 -20.89 -12.62
CA HIS A 175 -11.59 -20.45 -11.46
C HIS A 175 -12.78 -19.56 -11.84
N TRP A 176 -12.80 -18.95 -13.03
CA TRP A 176 -13.89 -18.11 -13.50
C TRP A 176 -15.11 -18.91 -13.95
N ASP A 177 -14.91 -20.10 -14.52
CA ASP A 177 -16.01 -20.98 -14.96
C ASP A 177 -16.88 -21.50 -13.81
N LYS A 178 -16.38 -21.49 -12.56
CA LYS A 178 -17.15 -21.94 -11.38
C LYS A 178 -18.02 -20.86 -10.76
N ALA A 179 -17.76 -19.58 -11.02
CA ALA A 179 -18.55 -18.46 -10.49
C ALA A 179 -19.73 -18.06 -11.38
N ALA A 180 -19.82 -18.60 -12.59
CA ALA A 180 -20.88 -18.29 -13.56
C ALA A 180 -22.03 -19.34 -13.58
N THR A 181 -21.97 -20.35 -12.71
CA THR A 181 -22.92 -21.49 -12.71
C THR A 181 -23.67 -21.70 -11.38
N ASP A 182 -23.65 -20.73 -10.44
CA ASP A 182 -24.49 -20.77 -9.25
C ASP A 182 -25.46 -19.56 -9.19
#